data_06e6ac8a5676617e2e7cf21dadf18855
#
_entry.id   06e6ac8a5676617e2e7cf21dadf18855
#
_cell.length_a   1.000
_cell.length_b   1.000
_cell.length_c   1.000
_cell.angle_alpha   90.00
_cell.angle_beta   90.00
_cell.angle_gamma   90.00
#
_symmetry.space_group_name_H-M   'P 1'
#
loop_
_entity.id
_entity.type
_entity.pdbx_description
1 polymer ?
#
loop_
_entity_poly.entity_id
_entity_poly.type
_entity_poly.pdbx_seq_one_letter_code
_entity_poly.pdbx_strand_id
1 'polypeptide(L)'
;MTKHKSKRKRIALIAALLVVAGLGVWYVTRPKASAPKVSTIVDVGNQNTDELNKNDPTLDQKTGPNTTPAAEAKTLNVTVSRPVNNDKLPLTEGIELRSVVSGATSGTCTLALAGPSGRTLSKTSPITAQPSYGSCSFDVPGAELAAGQWSLALTANASGATGKTSLKVTVQ
;
A
#
# COMPACT_ATOMS: atom_id res chain seq x y z
N MET A 1 -3.91 58.33 -21.76
CA MET A 1 -3.17 57.13 -21.20
C MET A 1 -4.15 56.13 -20.54
N THR A 2 -5.03 55.42 -21.25
CA THR A 2 -6.04 54.57 -20.60
C THR A 2 -6.33 53.23 -21.30
N LYS A 3 -5.53 52.78 -22.29
CA LYS A 3 -5.77 51.55 -23.05
C LYS A 3 -5.21 50.25 -22.48
N HIS A 4 -4.38 50.30 -21.44
CA HIS A 4 -3.71 49.11 -20.89
C HIS A 4 -4.51 48.33 -19.81
N LYS A 5 -5.51 48.96 -19.15
CA LYS A 5 -6.30 48.29 -18.10
C LYS A 5 -7.31 47.26 -18.59
N SER A 6 -7.78 47.40 -19.83
CA SER A 6 -8.80 46.47 -20.41
C SER A 6 -8.21 45.10 -20.79
N LYS A 7 -6.97 45.03 -21.27
CA LYS A 7 -6.35 43.76 -21.68
C LYS A 7 -6.07 42.83 -20.50
N ARG A 8 -5.65 43.37 -19.34
CA ARG A 8 -5.38 42.55 -18.14
C ARG A 8 -6.64 41.90 -17.56
N LYS A 9 -7.79 42.58 -17.61
CA LYS A 9 -9.09 42.00 -17.17
C LYS A 9 -9.54 40.84 -18.04
N ARG A 10 -9.35 40.90 -19.36
CA ARG A 10 -9.70 39.82 -20.30
C ARG A 10 -8.83 38.59 -20.16
N ILE A 11 -7.52 38.76 -19.91
CA ILE A 11 -6.58 37.65 -19.67
C ILE A 11 -6.92 36.93 -18.36
N ALA A 12 -7.23 37.68 -17.28
CA ALA A 12 -7.63 37.08 -16.02
C ALA A 12 -8.92 36.26 -16.11
N LEU A 13 -9.89 36.70 -16.93
CA LEU A 13 -11.16 36.01 -17.13
C LEU A 13 -11.01 34.71 -17.93
N ILE A 14 -10.14 34.69 -18.92
CA ILE A 14 -9.81 33.49 -19.70
C ILE A 14 -9.07 32.45 -18.83
N ALA A 15 -8.11 32.89 -18.00
CA ALA A 15 -7.40 32.02 -17.07
C ALA A 15 -8.34 31.36 -16.06
N ALA A 16 -9.31 32.09 -15.51
CA ALA A 16 -10.31 31.57 -14.58
C ALA A 16 -11.22 30.50 -15.24
N LEU A 17 -11.62 30.72 -16.50
CA LEU A 17 -12.44 29.77 -17.27
C LEU A 17 -11.70 28.44 -17.55
N LEU A 18 -10.40 28.50 -17.84
CA LEU A 18 -9.60 27.29 -18.08
C LEU A 18 -9.41 26.46 -16.81
N VAL A 19 -9.28 27.08 -15.64
CA VAL A 19 -9.18 26.37 -14.36
C VAL A 19 -10.48 25.62 -14.03
N VAL A 20 -11.64 26.25 -14.27
CA VAL A 20 -12.95 25.62 -14.02
C VAL A 20 -13.20 24.45 -14.98
N ALA A 21 -12.83 24.59 -16.26
CA ALA A 21 -12.94 23.51 -17.23
C ALA A 21 -11.99 22.33 -16.89
N GLY A 22 -10.77 22.59 -16.44
CA GLY A 22 -9.80 21.55 -16.02
C GLY A 22 -10.28 20.76 -14.80
N LEU A 23 -10.87 21.42 -13.82
CA LEU A 23 -11.40 20.76 -12.63
C LEU A 23 -12.63 19.89 -12.94
N GLY A 24 -13.47 20.31 -13.88
CA GLY A 24 -14.64 19.54 -14.32
C GLY A 24 -14.26 18.21 -15.00
N VAL A 25 -13.28 18.22 -15.88
CA VAL A 25 -12.80 17.00 -16.57
C VAL A 25 -12.15 16.02 -15.58
N TRP A 26 -11.40 16.52 -14.59
CA TRP A 26 -10.75 15.68 -13.59
C TRP A 26 -11.76 14.98 -12.67
N TYR A 27 -12.90 15.65 -12.37
CA TYR A 27 -13.93 15.05 -11.52
C TYR A 27 -14.70 13.91 -12.20
N VAL A 28 -14.91 13.97 -13.53
CA VAL A 28 -15.62 12.95 -14.30
C VAL A 28 -14.77 11.71 -14.59
N THR A 29 -13.44 11.86 -14.66
CA THR A 29 -12.51 10.76 -14.99
C THR A 29 -11.98 10.00 -13.77
N ARG A 30 -12.44 10.28 -12.55
CA ARG A 30 -12.04 9.51 -11.37
C ARG A 30 -12.47 8.04 -11.51
N PRO A 31 -11.55 7.07 -11.53
CA PRO A 31 -11.95 5.67 -11.49
C PRO A 31 -12.67 5.41 -10.16
N LYS A 32 -13.88 4.85 -10.23
CA LYS A 32 -14.61 4.38 -9.06
C LYS A 32 -13.74 3.34 -8.36
N ALA A 33 -13.35 3.62 -7.12
CA ALA A 33 -12.68 2.65 -6.27
C ALA A 33 -13.61 1.43 -6.13
N SER A 34 -13.19 0.29 -6.65
CA SER A 34 -13.87 -0.99 -6.44
C SER A 34 -13.80 -1.33 -4.96
N ALA A 35 -14.94 -1.48 -4.31
CA ALA A 35 -15.02 -1.92 -2.93
C ALA A 35 -14.31 -3.27 -2.76
N PRO A 36 -13.53 -3.48 -1.69
CA PRO A 36 -12.90 -4.75 -1.42
C PRO A 36 -13.99 -5.80 -1.19
N LYS A 37 -13.95 -6.91 -1.95
CA LYS A 37 -14.79 -8.07 -1.69
C LYS A 37 -14.41 -8.64 -0.33
N VAL A 38 -15.31 -8.55 0.62
CA VAL A 38 -15.22 -9.25 1.91
C VAL A 38 -15.33 -10.73 1.62
N SER A 39 -14.23 -11.48 1.73
CA SER A 39 -14.25 -12.94 1.75
C SER A 39 -14.73 -13.37 3.12
N THR A 40 -15.94 -13.90 3.17
CA THR A 40 -16.50 -14.56 4.35
C THR A 40 -15.64 -15.79 4.66
N ILE A 41 -14.96 -15.78 5.80
CA ILE A 41 -14.29 -16.96 6.34
C ILE A 41 -15.40 -17.88 6.86
N VAL A 42 -15.60 -18.99 6.20
CA VAL A 42 -16.43 -20.09 6.71
C VAL A 42 -15.59 -20.84 7.74
N ASP A 43 -15.95 -20.71 8.98
CA ASP A 43 -15.44 -21.49 10.09
C ASP A 43 -15.95 -22.91 9.95
N VAL A 44 -15.11 -23.85 9.52
CA VAL A 44 -15.44 -25.28 9.50
C VAL A 44 -14.95 -25.86 10.80
N GLY A 45 -15.91 -26.00 11.71
CA GLY A 45 -15.76 -26.67 12.99
C GLY A 45 -15.17 -28.07 12.85
N ASN A 46 -14.19 -28.31 13.70
CA ASN A 46 -13.60 -29.57 14.02
C ASN A 46 -14.66 -30.51 14.60
N GLN A 47 -15.03 -31.58 13.90
CA GLN A 47 -15.74 -32.72 14.49
C GLN A 47 -14.88 -33.98 14.33
N ASN A 48 -14.26 -34.28 15.46
CA ASN A 48 -13.67 -35.57 15.78
C ASN A 48 -14.81 -36.58 16.01
N THR A 49 -14.92 -37.60 15.22
CA THR A 49 -15.62 -38.83 15.60
C THR A 49 -14.88 -40.05 15.09
N ASP A 50 -14.23 -40.70 16.05
CA ASP A 50 -13.85 -42.10 15.95
C ASP A 50 -15.08 -42.95 15.62
N GLU A 51 -15.02 -43.76 14.58
CA GLU A 51 -15.59 -45.11 14.60
C GLU A 51 -14.91 -46.04 13.61
N LEU A 52 -14.42 -47.11 14.16
CA LEU A 52 -14.00 -48.37 13.53
C LEU A 52 -15.11 -48.92 12.61
N ASN A 53 -14.79 -49.23 11.37
CA ASN A 53 -15.26 -50.53 10.83
C ASN A 53 -14.51 -50.99 9.57
N LYS A 54 -13.72 -52.05 9.71
CA LYS A 54 -13.72 -53.35 9.07
C LYS A 54 -13.92 -53.41 7.55
N ASN A 55 -12.82 -53.84 6.90
CA ASN A 55 -12.70 -54.71 5.70
C ASN A 55 -13.86 -54.74 4.68
N ASP A 56 -13.58 -54.15 3.51
CA ASP A 56 -14.02 -54.76 2.26
C ASP A 56 -13.03 -54.43 1.11
N PRO A 57 -12.44 -55.41 0.41
CA PRO A 57 -11.55 -55.17 -0.70
C PRO A 57 -12.31 -55.35 -2.01
N THR A 58 -12.84 -54.29 -2.58
CA THR A 58 -13.15 -54.27 -4.02
C THR A 58 -13.41 -52.86 -4.55
N LEU A 59 -12.51 -52.43 -5.47
CA LEU A 59 -12.81 -51.68 -6.69
C LEU A 59 -13.37 -50.26 -6.56
N ASP A 60 -12.59 -49.36 -6.93
CA ASP A 60 -12.69 -48.42 -8.04
C ASP A 60 -11.86 -47.18 -7.73
N GLN A 61 -10.75 -47.07 -8.43
CA GLN A 61 -9.99 -45.83 -8.56
C GLN A 61 -10.88 -44.75 -9.21
N LYS A 62 -11.70 -44.10 -8.41
CA LYS A 62 -12.29 -42.85 -8.81
C LYS A 62 -11.23 -41.77 -8.66
N THR A 63 -10.66 -41.36 -9.78
CA THR A 63 -9.77 -40.20 -9.91
C THR A 63 -10.43 -39.00 -9.23
N GLY A 64 -10.07 -38.76 -7.98
CA GLY A 64 -10.46 -37.55 -7.28
C GLY A 64 -9.84 -36.33 -7.98
N PRO A 65 -10.49 -35.16 -7.94
CA PRO A 65 -9.91 -33.95 -8.51
C PRO A 65 -8.58 -33.70 -7.81
N ASN A 66 -7.54 -33.60 -8.63
CA ASN A 66 -6.19 -33.25 -8.21
C ASN A 66 -6.25 -31.88 -7.58
N THR A 67 -6.47 -31.81 -6.26
CA THR A 67 -6.41 -30.56 -5.51
C THR A 67 -4.94 -30.20 -5.43
N THR A 68 -4.47 -29.40 -6.37
CA THR A 68 -3.15 -28.77 -6.29
C THR A 68 -3.04 -28.12 -4.91
N PRO A 69 -2.06 -28.52 -4.07
CA PRO A 69 -1.89 -27.88 -2.76
C PRO A 69 -1.79 -26.37 -2.97
N ALA A 70 -2.63 -25.62 -2.29
CA ALA A 70 -2.50 -24.17 -2.29
C ALA A 70 -1.07 -23.84 -1.85
N ALA A 71 -0.29 -23.22 -2.73
CA ALA A 71 1.08 -22.85 -2.42
C ALA A 71 1.06 -22.03 -1.13
N GLU A 72 1.73 -22.52 -0.09
CA GLU A 72 1.86 -21.81 1.18
C GLU A 72 2.38 -20.40 0.91
N ALA A 73 1.59 -19.40 1.26
CA ALA A 73 1.96 -18.00 1.06
C ALA A 73 3.20 -17.70 1.90
N LYS A 74 4.36 -17.63 1.23
CA LYS A 74 5.62 -17.25 1.88
C LYS A 74 5.45 -15.85 2.47
N THR A 75 5.71 -15.71 3.75
CA THR A 75 5.65 -14.43 4.47
C THR A 75 7.03 -13.79 4.47
N LEU A 76 7.12 -12.52 4.08
CA LEU A 76 8.33 -11.70 4.23
C LEU A 76 8.32 -11.03 5.60
N ASN A 77 9.49 -10.94 6.22
CA ASN A 77 9.64 -10.12 7.42
C ASN A 77 10.11 -8.71 7.00
N VAL A 78 9.32 -7.70 7.33
CA VAL A 78 9.60 -6.29 7.01
C VAL A 78 9.76 -5.50 8.29
N THR A 79 10.93 -4.90 8.47
CA THR A 79 11.27 -4.08 9.63
C THR A 79 11.66 -2.68 9.16
N VAL A 80 11.05 -1.64 9.73
CA VAL A 80 11.46 -0.25 9.50
C VAL A 80 12.58 0.10 10.48
N SER A 81 13.71 0.57 9.96
CA SER A 81 14.84 1.03 10.74
C SER A 81 14.80 2.53 11.00
N ARG A 82 14.18 3.30 10.11
CA ARG A 82 13.92 4.74 10.25
C ARG A 82 12.61 5.12 9.54
N PRO A 83 11.79 6.04 10.07
CA PRO A 83 11.84 6.56 11.44
C PRO A 83 11.44 5.49 12.46
N VAL A 84 11.64 5.74 13.75
CA VAL A 84 11.10 4.87 14.81
C VAL A 84 9.64 5.22 15.10
N ASN A 85 8.92 4.27 15.70
CA ASN A 85 7.51 4.49 16.03
C ASN A 85 7.35 5.63 17.05
N ASN A 86 6.39 6.54 16.80
CA ASN A 86 6.13 7.76 17.55
C ASN A 86 7.23 8.84 17.48
N ASP A 87 8.09 8.76 16.49
CA ASP A 87 9.12 9.78 16.24
C ASP A 87 8.50 11.15 15.93
N LYS A 88 9.21 12.22 16.28
CA LYS A 88 8.85 13.61 15.99
C LYS A 88 9.81 14.12 14.92
N LEU A 89 9.27 14.44 13.77
CA LEU A 89 10.05 14.84 12.60
C LEU A 89 9.77 16.30 12.25
N PRO A 90 10.80 17.10 11.96
CA PRO A 90 10.60 18.46 11.50
C PRO A 90 9.99 18.46 10.10
N LEU A 91 8.98 19.30 9.87
CA LEU A 91 8.31 19.42 8.57
C LEU A 91 9.31 19.80 7.46
N THR A 92 10.35 20.55 7.79
CA THR A 92 11.38 20.99 6.83
C THR A 92 12.24 19.85 6.29
N GLU A 93 12.40 18.75 7.04
CA GLU A 93 13.20 17.59 6.64
C GLU A 93 12.35 16.53 5.93
N GLY A 94 11.03 16.49 6.18
CA GLY A 94 10.16 15.49 5.63
C GLY A 94 10.28 14.14 6.35
N ILE A 95 9.96 13.03 5.64
CA ILE A 95 10.04 11.66 6.18
C ILE A 95 10.99 10.86 5.30
N GLU A 96 12.16 10.50 5.82
CA GLU A 96 13.06 9.53 5.23
C GLU A 96 12.77 8.15 5.86
N LEU A 97 12.20 7.21 5.07
CA LEU A 97 11.94 5.84 5.53
C LEU A 97 12.97 4.88 4.96
N ARG A 98 13.57 4.10 5.86
CA ARG A 98 14.45 2.97 5.52
C ARG A 98 13.96 1.69 6.16
N SER A 99 13.95 0.61 5.39
CA SER A 99 13.47 -0.69 5.84
C SER A 99 14.37 -1.82 5.40
N VAL A 100 14.30 -2.91 6.16
CA VAL A 100 14.92 -4.20 5.87
C VAL A 100 13.80 -5.18 5.51
N VAL A 101 13.98 -5.92 4.43
CA VAL A 101 13.09 -6.98 3.96
C VAL A 101 13.85 -8.29 4.02
N SER A 102 13.55 -9.13 5.01
CA SER A 102 14.15 -10.45 5.14
C SER A 102 13.36 -11.46 4.30
N GLY A 103 14.07 -12.33 3.59
CA GLY A 103 13.48 -13.35 2.73
C GLY A 103 13.33 -12.96 1.25
N ALA A 104 13.71 -11.72 0.87
CA ALA A 104 13.74 -11.30 -0.52
C ALA A 104 14.86 -10.29 -0.79
N THR A 105 15.47 -10.39 -1.97
CA THR A 105 16.48 -9.45 -2.47
C THR A 105 16.03 -8.70 -3.74
N SER A 106 14.82 -9.00 -4.22
CA SER A 106 14.18 -8.33 -5.36
C SER A 106 12.68 -8.26 -5.15
N GLY A 107 12.01 -7.34 -5.81
CA GLY A 107 10.58 -7.12 -5.69
C GLY A 107 10.25 -5.63 -5.55
N THR A 108 9.12 -5.33 -4.92
CA THR A 108 8.60 -3.96 -4.81
C THR A 108 8.08 -3.69 -3.41
N CYS A 109 8.44 -2.53 -2.88
CA CYS A 109 7.86 -1.97 -1.66
C CYS A 109 6.87 -0.87 -2.01
N THR A 110 5.75 -0.84 -1.31
CA THR A 110 4.76 0.25 -1.39
C THR A 110 4.59 0.85 0.00
N LEU A 111 4.84 2.15 0.11
CA LEU A 111 4.61 2.95 1.31
C LEU A 111 3.30 3.73 1.15
N ALA A 112 2.34 3.47 2.01
CA ALA A 112 1.11 4.24 2.13
C ALA A 112 1.19 5.10 3.40
N LEU A 113 0.88 6.40 3.27
CA LEU A 113 0.84 7.34 4.36
C LEU A 113 -0.59 7.89 4.50
N ALA A 114 -1.08 7.91 5.73
CA ALA A 114 -2.34 8.56 6.09
C ALA A 114 -2.07 9.62 7.16
N GLY A 115 -2.37 10.85 6.82
CA GLY A 115 -2.06 12.04 7.61
C GLY A 115 -3.29 12.76 8.14
N PRO A 116 -3.09 13.93 8.74
CA PRO A 116 -4.16 14.75 9.29
C PRO A 116 -5.16 15.16 8.17
N SER A 117 -6.40 15.42 8.57
CA SER A 117 -7.49 15.85 7.69
C SER A 117 -7.78 14.89 6.50
N GLY A 118 -7.50 13.58 6.67
CA GLY A 118 -7.74 12.56 5.64
C GLY A 118 -6.75 12.61 4.47
N ARG A 119 -5.64 13.29 4.61
CA ARG A 119 -4.59 13.35 3.58
C ARG A 119 -3.94 11.99 3.41
N THR A 120 -3.80 11.53 2.18
CA THR A 120 -3.16 10.25 1.86
C THR A 120 -2.10 10.43 0.79
N LEU A 121 -0.98 9.72 0.93
CA LEU A 121 0.09 9.64 -0.06
C LEU A 121 0.46 8.17 -0.28
N SER A 122 0.95 7.84 -1.48
CA SER A 122 1.48 6.51 -1.77
C SER A 122 2.73 6.64 -2.63
N LYS A 123 3.78 5.90 -2.24
CA LYS A 123 5.06 5.86 -2.95
C LYS A 123 5.48 4.40 -3.15
N THR A 124 6.16 4.12 -4.25
CA THR A 124 6.65 2.79 -4.59
C THR A 124 8.16 2.84 -4.81
N SER A 125 8.87 1.82 -4.33
CA SER A 125 10.32 1.69 -4.47
C SER A 125 10.68 0.23 -4.77
N PRO A 126 11.67 -0.07 -5.62
CA PRO A 126 12.16 -1.44 -5.77
C PRO A 126 12.85 -1.91 -4.49
N ILE A 127 12.82 -3.22 -4.25
CA ILE A 127 13.68 -3.85 -3.23
C ILE A 127 15.10 -3.88 -3.79
N THR A 128 16.02 -3.20 -3.10
CA THR A 128 17.45 -3.20 -3.42
C THR A 128 18.15 -4.34 -2.69
N ALA A 129 18.83 -5.20 -3.46
CA ALA A 129 19.57 -6.33 -2.90
C ALA A 129 20.74 -5.88 -2.00
N GLN A 130 20.85 -6.51 -0.86
CA GLN A 130 21.98 -6.47 0.05
C GLN A 130 22.53 -7.90 0.21
N PRO A 131 23.73 -8.13 0.75
CA PRO A 131 24.33 -9.47 0.81
C PRO A 131 23.45 -10.56 1.46
N SER A 132 22.59 -10.22 2.42
CA SER A 132 21.76 -11.18 3.17
C SER A 132 20.29 -10.77 3.32
N TYR A 133 19.87 -9.63 2.79
CA TYR A 133 18.51 -9.12 2.87
C TYR A 133 18.21 -8.17 1.71
N GLY A 134 16.96 -7.75 1.57
CA GLY A 134 16.57 -6.62 0.72
C GLY A 134 16.35 -5.36 1.53
N SER A 135 16.46 -4.20 0.92
CA SER A 135 16.14 -2.91 1.54
C SER A 135 15.25 -2.06 0.68
N CYS A 136 14.36 -1.30 1.30
CA CYS A 136 13.59 -0.25 0.63
C CYS A 136 13.84 1.08 1.31
N SER A 137 13.96 2.13 0.49
CA SER A 137 14.08 3.50 0.97
C SER A 137 13.07 4.39 0.27
N PHE A 138 12.51 5.33 1.03
CA PHE A 138 11.56 6.33 0.55
C PHE A 138 11.96 7.68 1.12
N ASP A 139 11.79 8.68 0.28
CA ASP A 139 11.91 10.07 0.65
C ASP A 139 10.58 10.78 0.38
N VAL A 140 9.98 11.35 1.42
CA VAL A 140 8.74 12.12 1.36
C VAL A 140 9.06 13.54 1.80
N PRO A 141 9.22 14.47 0.84
CA PRO A 141 9.59 15.83 1.17
C PRO A 141 8.53 16.53 2.02
N GLY A 142 8.96 17.40 2.91
CA GLY A 142 8.06 18.13 3.81
C GLY A 142 6.98 18.94 3.10
N ALA A 143 7.25 19.39 1.87
CA ALA A 143 6.24 20.07 1.04
C ALA A 143 5.01 19.21 0.71
N GLU A 144 5.14 17.87 0.72
CA GLU A 144 4.03 16.95 0.53
C GLU A 144 3.28 16.63 1.83
N LEU A 145 3.83 17.05 2.98
CA LEU A 145 3.30 16.74 4.31
C LEU A 145 2.52 17.93 4.89
N ALA A 146 1.80 17.66 5.96
CA ALA A 146 1.20 18.66 6.83
C ALA A 146 1.61 18.34 8.27
N ALA A 147 1.70 19.34 9.12
CA ALA A 147 1.94 19.13 10.54
C ALA A 147 0.83 18.29 11.18
N GLY A 148 1.20 17.35 12.04
CA GLY A 148 0.30 16.45 12.72
C GLY A 148 0.75 14.98 12.67
N GLN A 149 -0.12 14.08 13.15
CA GLN A 149 0.18 12.65 13.19
C GLN A 149 -0.02 12.00 11.81
N TRP A 150 0.95 11.18 11.42
CA TRP A 150 0.93 10.36 10.22
C TRP A 150 1.04 8.88 10.58
N SER A 151 0.24 8.06 9.93
CA SER A 151 0.36 6.59 9.97
C SER A 151 1.03 6.13 8.68
N LEU A 152 2.11 5.36 8.80
CA LEU A 152 2.89 4.82 7.70
C LEU A 152 2.65 3.32 7.63
N ALA A 153 2.22 2.81 6.49
CA ALA A 153 2.06 1.37 6.24
C ALA A 153 2.96 0.97 5.08
N LEU A 154 3.91 0.10 5.35
CA LEU A 154 4.85 -0.44 4.36
C LEU A 154 4.47 -1.87 4.00
N THR A 155 4.31 -2.14 2.71
CA THR A 155 4.06 -3.47 2.15
C THR A 155 5.19 -3.83 1.21
N ALA A 156 5.83 -4.97 1.41
CA ALA A 156 6.81 -5.54 0.49
C ALA A 156 6.21 -6.75 -0.23
N ASN A 157 6.41 -6.84 -1.54
CA ASN A 157 5.96 -7.93 -2.39
C ASN A 157 7.14 -8.48 -3.18
N ALA A 158 7.38 -9.78 -3.12
CA ALA A 158 8.45 -10.46 -3.84
C ALA A 158 8.09 -11.92 -4.12
N SER A 159 8.18 -12.35 -5.37
CA SER A 159 8.04 -13.78 -5.78
C SER A 159 6.83 -14.51 -5.14
N GLY A 160 5.67 -13.84 -5.07
CA GLY A 160 4.45 -14.42 -4.47
C GLY A 160 4.39 -14.36 -2.94
N ALA A 161 5.41 -13.81 -2.28
CA ALA A 161 5.44 -13.55 -0.85
C ALA A 161 5.12 -12.08 -0.54
N THR A 162 4.45 -11.83 0.58
CA THR A 162 4.11 -10.48 1.03
C THR A 162 4.49 -10.29 2.50
N GLY A 163 5.07 -9.14 2.81
CA GLY A 163 5.32 -8.69 4.18
C GLY A 163 4.75 -7.30 4.42
N LYS A 164 4.31 -7.03 5.65
CA LYS A 164 3.73 -5.73 6.03
C LYS A 164 4.24 -5.28 7.39
N THR A 165 4.40 -3.98 7.54
CA THR A 165 4.65 -3.34 8.83
C THR A 165 4.04 -1.95 8.85
N SER A 166 3.79 -1.42 10.03
CA SER A 166 3.24 -0.07 10.18
C SER A 166 3.82 0.63 11.40
N LEU A 167 3.88 1.95 11.33
CA LEU A 167 4.31 2.82 12.42
C LEU A 167 3.60 4.17 12.35
N LYS A 168 3.71 4.95 13.39
CA LYS A 168 3.19 6.32 13.46
C LYS A 168 4.34 7.29 13.70
N VAL A 169 4.25 8.49 13.14
CA VAL A 169 5.16 9.61 13.39
C VAL A 169 4.36 10.88 13.56
N THR A 170 4.96 11.89 14.17
CA THR A 170 4.39 13.25 14.27
C THR A 170 5.29 14.21 13.49
N VAL A 171 4.73 14.87 12.50
CA VAL A 171 5.40 15.93 11.73
C VAL A 171 5.07 17.29 12.38
N GLN A 172 6.08 18.12 12.67
CA GLN A 172 5.92 19.40 13.39
C GLN A 172 6.85 20.49 12.88
#